data_52bdfffdb5e40b309f02b037be27c226
#
_entry.id   52bdfffdb5e40b309f02b037be27c226
#
_cell.length_a   1.000
_cell.length_b   1.000
_cell.length_c   1.000
_cell.angle_alpha   90.00
_cell.angle_beta   90.00
_cell.angle_gamma   90.00
#
_symmetry.space_group_name_H-M   'P 1'
#
loop_
_entity.id
_entity.type
_entity.pdbx_description
1 polymer ?
#
loop_
_entity_poly.entity_id
_entity_poly.type
_entity_poly.pdbx_seq_one_letter_code
_entity_poly.pdbx_strand_id
1 'polypeptide(L)'
;MIVRGGIEPGSFRVSLTHLPRRPGNMWEADLEFVAPPELEVGMAKVAPASKMPAQIRIESVLDGVLVNLDFDFEVEAECARCLEPVMWTDHSRVTELFLYEETDSRGRVVQACDDASEELTFFYVQDDAVDLLDSVRDAIVLDLPLSPLCRPDCLGICPQCGDKLEGAPHEHAT
;
A
#
# COMPACT_ATOMS: atom_id res chain seq x y z
N MET A 1 16.12 -7.65 -15.25
CA MET A 1 15.42 -8.20 -16.43
C MET A 1 13.95 -7.94 -16.21
N ILE A 2 13.36 -6.95 -16.90
CA ILE A 2 11.95 -6.57 -16.69
C ILE A 2 11.10 -7.69 -17.27
N VAL A 3 10.57 -8.54 -16.40
CA VAL A 3 9.56 -9.52 -16.80
C VAL A 3 8.23 -8.78 -16.84
N ARG A 4 7.81 -8.38 -18.04
CA ARG A 4 6.44 -7.94 -18.29
C ARG A 4 5.53 -9.17 -18.26
N GLY A 5 5.34 -9.74 -17.09
CA GLY A 5 4.22 -10.62 -16.80
C GLY A 5 2.98 -9.74 -16.81
N GLY A 6 1.97 -10.09 -17.63
CA GLY A 6 0.80 -9.27 -17.83
C GLY A 6 -0.03 -9.10 -16.54
N ILE A 7 0.32 -8.07 -15.77
CA ILE A 7 -0.54 -7.53 -14.72
C ILE A 7 -1.51 -6.61 -15.45
N GLU A 8 -2.79 -6.87 -15.37
CA GLU A 8 -3.79 -5.97 -15.91
C GLU A 8 -3.72 -4.61 -15.20
N PRO A 9 -3.82 -3.49 -15.92
CA PRO A 9 -3.81 -2.17 -15.31
C PRO A 9 -4.85 -2.08 -14.18
N GLY A 10 -4.41 -1.70 -12.98
CA GLY A 10 -5.24 -1.64 -11.77
C GLY A 10 -5.42 -2.97 -11.03
N SER A 11 -4.76 -4.04 -11.46
CA SER A 11 -4.73 -5.32 -10.76
C SER A 11 -3.49 -5.41 -9.88
N PHE A 12 -3.65 -5.83 -8.63
CA PHE A 12 -2.57 -6.16 -7.70
C PHE A 12 -2.35 -7.68 -7.61
N ARG A 13 -2.89 -8.41 -8.57
CA ARG A 13 -2.78 -9.85 -8.64
C ARG A 13 -1.50 -10.27 -9.36
N VAL A 14 -0.65 -11.02 -8.67
CA VAL A 14 0.64 -11.49 -9.16
C VAL A 14 0.62 -13.00 -9.36
N SER A 15 0.91 -13.45 -10.58
CA SER A 15 0.93 -14.88 -10.93
C SER A 15 2.17 -15.58 -10.36
N LEU A 16 1.97 -16.75 -9.79
CA LEU A 16 3.01 -17.64 -9.25
C LEU A 16 3.43 -18.75 -10.22
N THR A 17 2.92 -18.75 -11.46
CA THR A 17 3.21 -19.81 -12.46
C THR A 17 4.70 -20.00 -12.75
N HIS A 18 5.52 -18.98 -12.47
CA HIS A 18 6.97 -19.04 -12.65
C HIS A 18 7.73 -19.48 -11.38
N LEU A 19 7.03 -19.65 -10.26
CA LEU A 19 7.62 -20.03 -8.98
C LEU A 19 7.30 -21.48 -8.64
N PRO A 20 8.31 -22.40 -8.66
CA PRO A 20 8.08 -23.77 -8.22
C PRO A 20 7.68 -23.82 -6.74
N ARG A 21 6.68 -24.62 -6.38
CA ARG A 21 6.16 -24.78 -5.00
C ARG A 21 7.13 -25.49 -4.03
N ARG A 22 8.39 -25.67 -4.42
CA ARG A 22 9.39 -26.31 -3.55
C ARG A 22 10.00 -25.25 -2.64
N PRO A 23 10.00 -25.43 -1.31
CA PRO A 23 10.59 -24.48 -0.36
C PRO A 23 12.00 -24.06 -0.73
N GLY A 24 12.31 -22.77 -0.58
CA GLY A 24 13.59 -22.16 -0.93
C GLY A 24 13.69 -21.68 -2.38
N ASN A 25 12.68 -21.93 -3.24
CA ASN A 25 12.64 -21.26 -4.54
C ASN A 25 12.19 -19.80 -4.36
N MET A 26 12.82 -18.93 -5.13
CA MET A 26 12.61 -17.50 -5.03
C MET A 26 12.49 -16.89 -6.43
N TRP A 27 11.63 -15.88 -6.53
CA TRP A 27 11.44 -15.09 -7.74
C TRP A 27 11.40 -13.61 -7.37
N GLU A 28 12.07 -12.77 -8.17
CA GLU A 28 12.13 -11.33 -8.00
C GLU A 28 11.79 -10.64 -9.31
N ALA A 29 11.07 -9.53 -9.23
CA ALA A 29 10.73 -8.72 -10.40
C ALA A 29 10.51 -7.25 -10.03
N ASP A 30 10.74 -6.37 -11.01
CA ASP A 30 10.26 -4.99 -10.98
C ASP A 30 8.88 -4.95 -11.66
N LEU A 31 7.92 -4.36 -10.96
CA LEU A 31 6.52 -4.24 -11.38
C LEU A 31 6.12 -2.75 -11.42
N GLU A 32 5.06 -2.44 -12.13
CA GLU A 32 4.42 -1.12 -12.10
C GLU A 32 2.93 -1.34 -11.88
N PHE A 33 2.45 -0.96 -10.71
CA PHE A 33 1.03 -0.92 -10.39
C PHE A 33 0.44 0.44 -10.75
N VAL A 34 -0.89 0.51 -10.73
CA VAL A 34 -1.65 1.76 -10.85
C VAL A 34 -2.40 1.95 -9.55
N ALA A 35 -2.30 3.13 -8.97
CA ALA A 35 -2.94 3.44 -7.70
C ALA A 35 -4.45 3.15 -7.77
N PRO A 36 -4.99 2.38 -6.82
CA PRO A 36 -6.40 2.12 -6.74
C PRO A 36 -7.15 3.41 -6.37
N PRO A 37 -8.43 3.52 -6.72
CA PRO A 37 -9.24 4.66 -6.33
C PRO A 37 -9.47 4.70 -4.81
N GLU A 38 -9.79 5.88 -4.28
CA GLU A 38 -10.28 6.08 -2.91
C GLU A 38 -9.26 5.75 -1.81
N LEU A 39 -7.97 6.04 -2.05
CA LEU A 39 -6.94 6.00 -1.01
C LEU A 39 -6.76 7.39 -0.43
N GLU A 40 -7.50 7.70 0.64
CA GLU A 40 -7.42 8.98 1.32
C GLU A 40 -7.52 8.83 2.84
N VAL A 41 -6.79 9.68 3.54
CA VAL A 41 -6.82 9.78 5.00
C VAL A 41 -6.76 11.25 5.38
N GLY A 42 -7.84 11.78 5.96
CA GLY A 42 -7.92 13.17 6.37
C GLY A 42 -7.74 14.14 5.19
N MET A 43 -6.59 14.83 5.16
CA MET A 43 -6.27 15.82 4.11
C MET A 43 -5.22 15.30 3.11
N ALA A 44 -4.82 14.03 3.22
CA ALA A 44 -3.86 13.39 2.34
C ALA A 44 -4.53 12.27 1.53
N LYS A 45 -4.15 12.16 0.26
CA LYS A 45 -4.63 11.12 -0.65
C LYS A 45 -3.50 10.67 -1.58
N VAL A 46 -3.59 9.45 -2.07
CA VAL A 46 -2.73 9.02 -3.17
C VAL A 46 -3.25 9.60 -4.47
N ALA A 47 -2.34 10.12 -5.31
CA ALA A 47 -2.70 10.66 -6.62
C ALA A 47 -3.44 9.60 -7.45
N PRO A 48 -4.72 9.84 -7.84
CA PRO A 48 -5.51 8.83 -8.53
C PRO A 48 -4.88 8.38 -9.84
N ALA A 49 -4.88 7.09 -10.09
CA ALA A 49 -4.30 6.47 -11.29
C ALA A 49 -2.81 6.79 -11.51
N SER A 50 -2.09 7.25 -10.48
CA SER A 50 -0.65 7.41 -10.55
C SER A 50 0.04 6.05 -10.69
N LYS A 51 1.23 6.06 -11.26
CA LYS A 51 2.06 4.87 -11.36
C LYS A 51 2.76 4.61 -10.05
N MET A 52 2.76 3.37 -9.64
CA MET A 52 3.39 2.88 -8.44
C MET A 52 4.48 1.88 -8.83
N PRO A 53 5.73 2.34 -9.03
CA PRO A 53 6.84 1.43 -9.25
C PRO A 53 7.07 0.58 -8.01
N ALA A 54 7.31 -0.71 -8.23
CA ALA A 54 7.43 -1.67 -7.15
C ALA A 54 8.48 -2.73 -7.44
N GLN A 55 9.13 -3.21 -6.39
CA GLN A 55 10.01 -4.37 -6.41
C GLN A 55 9.38 -5.48 -5.58
N ILE A 56 9.17 -6.62 -6.19
CA ILE A 56 8.59 -7.78 -5.52
C ILE A 56 9.60 -8.90 -5.42
N ARG A 57 9.61 -9.55 -4.26
CA ARG A 57 10.32 -10.80 -4.00
C ARG A 57 9.34 -11.80 -3.40
N ILE A 58 9.19 -12.95 -4.05
CA ILE A 58 8.34 -14.04 -3.60
C ILE A 58 9.20 -15.27 -3.34
N GLU A 59 9.03 -15.86 -2.18
CA GLU A 59 9.74 -17.07 -1.77
C GLU A 59 8.76 -18.19 -1.42
N SER A 60 8.94 -19.37 -2.01
CA SER A 60 8.19 -20.56 -1.64
C SER A 60 8.63 -21.05 -0.28
N VAL A 61 7.68 -21.16 0.65
CA VAL A 61 7.85 -21.76 1.97
C VAL A 61 7.08 -23.09 2.05
N LEU A 62 7.09 -23.74 3.22
CA LEU A 62 6.50 -25.08 3.36
C LEU A 62 4.99 -25.07 3.03
N ASP A 63 4.28 -24.12 3.60
CA ASP A 63 2.80 -24.10 3.58
C ASP A 63 2.22 -22.97 2.71
N GLY A 64 3.09 -22.28 1.92
CA GLY A 64 2.65 -21.13 1.13
C GLY A 64 3.77 -20.40 0.40
N VAL A 65 3.57 -19.10 0.24
CA VAL A 65 4.56 -18.17 -0.32
C VAL A 65 4.69 -16.94 0.56
N LEU A 66 5.92 -16.54 0.85
CA LEU A 66 6.24 -15.28 1.52
C LEU A 66 6.46 -14.21 0.45
N VAL A 67 5.67 -13.15 0.51
CA VAL A 67 5.76 -12.00 -0.41
C VAL A 67 6.37 -10.83 0.33
N ASN A 68 7.42 -10.25 -0.24
CA ASN A 68 7.96 -8.95 0.15
C ASN A 68 7.78 -8.01 -1.04
N LEU A 69 7.11 -6.89 -0.82
CA LEU A 69 6.84 -5.87 -1.82
C LEU A 69 7.31 -4.52 -1.28
N ASP A 70 8.23 -3.89 -1.99
CA ASP A 70 8.64 -2.51 -1.78
C ASP A 70 8.08 -1.66 -2.91
N PHE A 71 7.42 -0.54 -2.61
CA PHE A 71 6.80 0.29 -3.64
C PHE A 71 6.77 1.76 -3.27
N ASP A 72 6.79 2.61 -4.30
CA ASP A 72 6.67 4.06 -4.18
C ASP A 72 5.29 4.50 -4.65
N PHE A 73 4.77 5.58 -4.07
CA PHE A 73 3.50 6.17 -4.46
C PHE A 73 3.52 7.69 -4.28
N GLU A 74 2.75 8.40 -5.12
CA GLU A 74 2.63 9.85 -5.07
C GLU A 74 1.48 10.26 -4.14
N VAL A 75 1.78 11.16 -3.21
CA VAL A 75 0.80 11.72 -2.26
C VAL A 75 0.49 13.15 -2.63
N GLU A 76 -0.80 13.46 -2.72
CA GLU A 76 -1.35 14.81 -2.79
C GLU A 76 -2.03 15.14 -1.46
N ALA A 77 -1.75 16.29 -0.90
CA ALA A 77 -2.36 16.71 0.36
C ALA A 77 -2.55 18.23 0.43
N GLU A 78 -3.32 18.67 1.40
CA GLU A 78 -3.37 20.06 1.80
C GLU A 78 -2.71 20.23 3.18
N CYS A 79 -1.89 21.27 3.32
CA CYS A 79 -1.26 21.57 4.61
C CYS A 79 -2.34 21.84 5.67
N ALA A 80 -2.32 21.09 6.77
CA ALA A 80 -3.31 21.22 7.85
C ALA A 80 -3.30 22.58 8.55
N ARG A 81 -2.28 23.43 8.29
CA ARG A 81 -2.17 24.76 8.91
C ARG A 81 -2.45 25.91 7.94
N CYS A 82 -1.96 25.85 6.71
CA CYS A 82 -2.09 26.95 5.75
C CYS A 82 -2.91 26.61 4.51
N LEU A 83 -3.41 25.38 4.41
CA LEU A 83 -4.26 24.85 3.33
C LEU A 83 -3.59 24.88 1.95
N GLU A 84 -2.27 25.07 1.89
CA GLU A 84 -1.57 24.99 0.62
C GLU A 84 -1.45 23.53 0.17
N PRO A 85 -1.56 23.30 -1.15
CA PRO A 85 -1.33 21.99 -1.71
C PRO A 85 0.14 21.59 -1.52
N VAL A 86 0.35 20.35 -1.12
CA VAL A 86 1.66 19.72 -1.00
C VAL A 86 1.64 18.37 -1.70
N MET A 87 2.75 18.05 -2.32
CA MET A 87 2.95 16.79 -3.02
C MET A 87 4.32 16.22 -2.67
N TRP A 88 4.38 14.90 -2.49
CA TRP A 88 5.64 14.18 -2.30
C TRP A 88 5.49 12.73 -2.75
N THR A 89 6.62 12.06 -2.98
CA THR A 89 6.66 10.62 -3.15
C THR A 89 6.94 9.98 -1.80
N ASP A 90 6.14 8.99 -1.45
CA ASP A 90 6.34 8.18 -0.27
C ASP A 90 6.71 6.74 -0.66
N HIS A 91 7.25 5.99 0.30
CA HIS A 91 7.70 4.63 0.11
C HIS A 91 7.11 3.73 1.19
N SER A 92 6.57 2.60 0.79
CA SER A 92 6.04 1.61 1.73
C SER A 92 6.51 0.20 1.42
N ARG A 93 6.41 -0.66 2.43
CA ARG A 93 6.78 -2.07 2.35
C ARG A 93 5.69 -2.95 2.91
N VAL A 94 5.38 -4.01 2.16
CA VAL A 94 4.49 -5.09 2.58
C VAL A 94 5.29 -6.37 2.71
N THR A 95 5.07 -7.11 3.80
CA THR A 95 5.57 -8.47 3.99
C THR A 95 4.42 -9.35 4.43
N GLU A 96 3.97 -10.25 3.56
CA GLU A 96 2.79 -11.08 3.77
C GLU A 96 3.04 -12.55 3.45
N LEU A 97 2.42 -13.42 4.24
CA LEU A 97 2.41 -14.86 4.02
C LEU A 97 1.07 -15.27 3.41
N PHE A 98 1.11 -15.80 2.19
CA PHE A 98 -0.04 -16.40 1.52
C PHE A 98 0.04 -17.91 1.65
N LEU A 99 -0.96 -18.50 2.29
CA LEU A 99 -1.03 -19.94 2.49
C LEU A 99 -1.58 -20.65 1.26
N TYR A 100 -1.12 -21.88 1.01
CA TYR A 100 -1.81 -22.76 0.08
C TYR A 100 -3.10 -23.27 0.72
N GLU A 101 -4.19 -23.28 -0.03
CA GLU A 101 -5.41 -23.93 0.43
C GLU A 101 -5.18 -25.44 0.60
N GLU A 102 -5.38 -25.94 1.80
CA GLU A 102 -5.42 -27.37 2.05
C GLU A 102 -6.80 -27.92 1.66
N THR A 103 -6.81 -28.93 0.82
CA THR A 103 -8.04 -29.65 0.48
C THR A 103 -8.07 -31.03 1.16
N ASP A 104 -9.21 -31.36 1.75
CA ASP A 104 -9.43 -32.72 2.29
C ASP A 104 -9.48 -33.76 1.16
N SER A 105 -9.47 -35.05 1.53
CA SER A 105 -9.57 -36.16 0.58
C SER A 105 -10.82 -36.16 -0.29
N ARG A 106 -11.77 -35.22 -0.04
CA ARG A 106 -13.01 -35.01 -0.79
C ARG A 106 -12.99 -33.73 -1.61
N GLY A 107 -11.82 -33.02 -1.67
CA GLY A 107 -11.66 -31.76 -2.41
C GLY A 107 -12.30 -30.55 -1.77
N ARG A 108 -12.60 -30.57 -0.47
CA ARG A 108 -13.10 -29.40 0.26
C ARG A 108 -11.92 -28.67 0.88
N VAL A 109 -11.91 -27.35 0.75
CA VAL A 109 -10.94 -26.48 1.41
C VAL A 109 -11.07 -26.64 2.93
N VAL A 110 -9.97 -27.02 3.58
CA VAL A 110 -9.87 -27.09 5.04
C VAL A 110 -9.21 -25.80 5.49
N GLN A 111 -9.96 -24.94 6.17
CA GLN A 111 -9.36 -23.77 6.81
C GLN A 111 -8.54 -24.24 8.00
N ALA A 112 -7.29 -23.79 8.08
CA ALA A 112 -6.31 -24.26 9.06
C ALA A 112 -6.60 -23.92 10.52
N CYS A 113 -7.65 -23.13 10.83
CA CYS A 113 -7.98 -22.72 12.21
C CYS A 113 -9.48 -22.70 12.45
N ASP A 114 -10.00 -23.77 13.10
CA ASP A 114 -11.33 -23.80 13.69
C ASP A 114 -11.36 -23.30 15.17
N ASP A 115 -10.25 -22.72 15.67
CA ASP A 115 -10.23 -22.14 17.02
C ASP A 115 -10.71 -20.70 17.00
N ALA A 116 -11.98 -20.54 17.39
CA ALA A 116 -12.77 -19.31 17.44
C ALA A 116 -12.28 -18.25 18.46
N SER A 117 -10.98 -18.13 18.72
CA SER A 117 -10.47 -17.22 19.75
C SER A 117 -9.63 -16.03 19.27
N GLU A 118 -9.18 -16.03 18.01
CA GLU A 118 -8.55 -14.85 17.41
C GLU A 118 -8.93 -14.77 15.92
N GLU A 119 -9.53 -13.66 15.50
CA GLU A 119 -9.80 -13.36 14.09
C GLU A 119 -8.49 -13.05 13.35
N LEU A 120 -7.65 -14.07 13.19
CA LEU A 120 -6.48 -13.96 12.31
C LEU A 120 -6.98 -14.06 10.86
N THR A 121 -6.91 -12.96 10.14
CA THR A 121 -7.19 -12.97 8.70
C THR A 121 -5.97 -13.56 7.99
N PHE A 122 -6.14 -14.73 7.38
CA PHE A 122 -5.11 -15.36 6.57
C PHE A 122 -5.34 -15.03 5.11
N PHE A 123 -4.25 -14.75 4.39
CA PHE A 123 -4.26 -14.62 2.93
C PHE A 123 -3.99 -15.98 2.29
N TYR A 124 -4.67 -16.25 1.20
CA TYR A 124 -4.53 -17.53 0.48
C TYR A 124 -4.12 -17.32 -0.97
N VAL A 125 -3.32 -18.26 -1.47
CA VAL A 125 -3.01 -18.35 -2.89
C VAL A 125 -4.26 -18.85 -3.63
N GLN A 126 -4.74 -18.07 -4.60
CA GLN A 126 -5.92 -18.40 -5.41
C GLN A 126 -5.54 -18.50 -6.89
N ASP A 127 -5.89 -19.59 -7.56
CA ASP A 127 -5.61 -19.83 -8.99
C ASP A 127 -4.13 -19.56 -9.36
N ASP A 128 -3.20 -20.09 -8.59
CA ASP A 128 -1.76 -19.86 -8.75
C ASP A 128 -1.36 -18.36 -8.80
N ALA A 129 -2.04 -17.53 -8.04
CA ALA A 129 -1.76 -16.11 -7.91
C ALA A 129 -1.97 -15.63 -6.46
N VAL A 130 -1.34 -14.52 -6.12
CA VAL A 130 -1.57 -13.75 -4.88
C VAL A 130 -2.20 -12.41 -5.23
N ASP A 131 -3.17 -11.97 -4.45
CA ASP A 131 -3.75 -10.64 -4.56
C ASP A 131 -3.23 -9.75 -3.43
N LEU A 132 -2.53 -8.68 -3.79
CA LEU A 132 -1.86 -7.77 -2.88
C LEU A 132 -2.66 -6.49 -2.61
N LEU A 133 -3.88 -6.37 -3.18
CA LEU A 133 -4.65 -5.13 -3.12
C LEU A 133 -4.89 -4.67 -1.69
N ASP A 134 -5.40 -5.55 -0.83
CA ASP A 134 -5.73 -5.20 0.55
C ASP A 134 -4.48 -4.86 1.36
N SER A 135 -3.42 -5.66 1.25
CA SER A 135 -2.15 -5.40 1.94
C SER A 135 -1.50 -4.07 1.51
N VAL A 136 -1.56 -3.73 0.22
CA VAL A 136 -1.05 -2.46 -0.30
C VAL A 136 -1.90 -1.29 0.19
N ARG A 137 -3.24 -1.42 0.18
CA ARG A 137 -4.13 -0.39 0.71
C ARG A 137 -3.88 -0.12 2.19
N ASP A 138 -3.77 -1.17 2.98
CA ASP A 138 -3.54 -1.06 4.42
C ASP A 138 -2.18 -0.40 4.69
N ALA A 139 -1.13 -0.77 3.98
CA ALA A 139 0.18 -0.16 4.12
C ALA A 139 0.14 1.34 3.79
N ILE A 140 -0.48 1.73 2.67
CA ILE A 140 -0.61 3.14 2.28
C ILE A 140 -1.42 3.93 3.34
N VAL A 141 -2.57 3.41 3.77
CA VAL A 141 -3.44 4.08 4.75
C VAL A 141 -2.73 4.31 6.08
N LEU A 142 -1.87 3.38 6.49
CA LEU A 142 -1.08 3.51 7.72
C LEU A 142 0.06 4.52 7.60
N ASP A 143 0.63 4.70 6.42
CA ASP A 143 1.73 5.63 6.15
C ASP A 143 1.25 7.06 5.89
N LEU A 144 0.01 7.25 5.40
CA LEU A 144 -0.53 8.58 5.12
C LEU A 144 -0.67 9.42 6.40
N PRO A 145 -0.14 10.65 6.44
CA PRO A 145 -0.21 11.50 7.62
C PRO A 145 -1.62 12.06 7.85
N LEU A 146 -2.13 11.95 9.06
CA LEU A 146 -3.41 12.54 9.46
C LEU A 146 -3.43 14.08 9.37
N SER A 147 -2.26 14.72 9.49
CA SER A 147 -2.10 16.17 9.50
C SER A 147 -0.86 16.58 8.71
N PRO A 148 -0.93 16.53 7.38
CA PRO A 148 0.20 16.88 6.52
C PRO A 148 0.58 18.34 6.69
N LEU A 149 1.87 18.67 6.58
CA LEU A 149 2.39 20.03 6.68
C LEU A 149 3.25 20.34 5.45
N CYS A 150 3.14 21.55 4.90
CA CYS A 150 4.02 22.00 3.83
C CYS A 150 5.50 22.13 4.30
N ARG A 151 5.69 22.40 5.59
CA ARG A 151 6.97 22.42 6.29
C ARG A 151 6.75 22.27 7.79
N PRO A 152 7.73 21.74 8.54
CA PRO A 152 7.56 21.45 9.98
C PRO A 152 7.21 22.69 10.82
N ASP A 153 7.71 23.85 10.41
CA ASP A 153 7.54 25.15 11.08
C ASP A 153 6.46 26.05 10.45
N CYS A 154 5.55 25.48 9.67
CA CYS A 154 4.44 26.23 9.06
C CYS A 154 3.63 26.97 10.13
N LEU A 155 3.55 28.29 10.04
CA LEU A 155 2.82 29.14 10.98
C LEU A 155 1.30 29.14 10.73
N GLY A 156 0.87 28.64 9.56
CA GLY A 156 -0.54 28.55 9.20
C GLY A 156 -1.12 29.84 8.63
N ILE A 157 -2.42 29.99 8.83
CA ILE A 157 -3.20 31.18 8.43
C ILE A 157 -3.65 31.96 9.66
N CYS A 158 -3.81 33.26 9.48
CA CYS A 158 -4.36 34.10 10.53
C CYS A 158 -5.84 33.79 10.76
N PRO A 159 -6.28 33.57 12.01
CA PRO A 159 -7.69 33.25 12.30
C PRO A 159 -8.64 34.45 12.12
N GLN A 160 -8.13 35.66 11.97
CA GLN A 160 -8.93 36.87 11.81
C GLN A 160 -9.13 37.24 10.34
N CYS A 161 -8.09 37.21 9.51
CA CYS A 161 -8.16 37.63 8.10
C CYS A 161 -7.96 36.49 7.10
N GLY A 162 -7.50 35.30 7.53
CA GLY A 162 -7.24 34.20 6.63
C GLY A 162 -5.92 34.29 5.87
N ASP A 163 -5.14 35.37 6.06
CA ASP A 163 -3.84 35.49 5.38
C ASP A 163 -2.80 34.54 5.96
N LYS A 164 -1.86 34.12 5.13
CA LYS A 164 -0.76 33.27 5.58
C LYS A 164 0.17 34.02 6.51
N LEU A 165 0.57 33.34 7.58
CA LEU A 165 1.55 33.81 8.53
C LEU A 165 2.95 33.45 8.06
N GLU A 166 3.58 34.29 7.23
CA GLU A 166 4.93 34.08 6.70
C GLU A 166 6.02 34.74 7.56
N GLY A 167 6.01 34.49 8.87
CA GLY A 167 7.11 34.91 9.76
C GLY A 167 7.10 36.37 10.21
N ALA A 168 6.16 37.19 9.76
CA ALA A 168 5.97 38.54 10.27
C ALA A 168 4.64 38.67 11.00
N PRO A 169 4.61 39.23 12.21
CA PRO A 169 3.36 39.62 12.83
C PRO A 169 2.69 40.70 11.96
N HIS A 170 1.47 40.44 11.51
CA HIS A 170 0.65 41.47 10.87
C HIS A 170 -0.38 42.02 11.88
N GLU A 171 -0.50 43.31 11.88
CA GLU A 171 -1.43 43.99 12.77
C GLU A 171 -2.81 44.09 12.11
N HIS A 172 -3.84 43.80 12.87
CA HIS A 172 -5.22 44.03 12.47
C HIS A 172 -5.67 45.42 12.95
N ALA A 173 -6.11 46.24 12.04
CA ALA A 173 -6.78 47.50 12.44
C ALA A 173 -8.07 47.12 13.18
N THR A 174 -8.21 47.57 14.41
CA THR A 174 -9.39 47.47 15.26
C THR A 174 -10.55 48.32 14.72
#